data_2cf36a4099478484c2254d663fc494c1
#
_entry.id   2cf36a4099478484c2254d663fc494c1
#
_cell.length_a   1.000
_cell.length_b   1.000
_cell.length_c   1.000
_cell.angle_alpha   90.00
_cell.angle_beta   90.00
_cell.angle_gamma   90.00
#
_symmetry.space_group_name_H-M   'P 1'
#
loop_
_entity.id
_entity.type
_entity.pdbx_description
1 polymer ?
#
loop_
_entity_poly.entity_id
_entity_poly.type
_entity_poly.pdbx_seq_one_letter_code
_entity_poly.pdbx_strand_id
1 'polypeptide(L)'
;MSWVPRFPEIKANLDLSNGEFGTYLSLGSVGAVIAMLSSGHFVHKLGAKKVLIVAALSMCLSIAVIAHLQSAPIFIIVNMINGASISAFNIALNAQAFHAQDRAGELILSRQHGYWTMGAVATAIFSGFMVEFVGIALHINVLSAAVFLIILFIIKKLEPEMIKASEEDDSDFGFKDLFTSFRIDYLVSAALICGIMVEFSTADWSTIYAKETIGVRGSLATIPYILTFTAMIVGRLGQHRITPYVSLEKQIKFGSVIGGVGFIGFICASSLLVDHSKTAAYICTLIGFSIGGFFSAVLSPTFFTAANKRSAQPSAVVVGQMGVINAILTLIVKTIIAWTAQFSGSIAIAMIIPGLMLISVAFMSRVAKDL
;
A
#
# COMPACT_ATOMS: atom_id res chain seq x y z
N MET A 1 4.91 4.28 6.95
CA MET A 1 5.60 3.00 6.60
C MET A 1 6.57 2.52 7.68
N SER A 2 7.08 3.37 8.58
CA SER A 2 8.04 2.92 9.60
C SER A 2 7.47 1.99 10.70
N TRP A 3 6.15 1.87 10.83
CA TRP A 3 5.51 0.93 11.76
C TRP A 3 5.43 -0.51 11.21
N VAL A 4 5.52 -0.67 9.89
CA VAL A 4 5.47 -2.00 9.24
C VAL A 4 6.59 -2.94 9.73
N PRO A 5 7.87 -2.51 9.84
CA PRO A 5 8.92 -3.33 10.44
C PRO A 5 8.66 -3.74 11.90
N ARG A 6 7.72 -3.06 12.58
CA ARG A 6 7.32 -3.33 13.97
C ARG A 6 6.08 -4.23 14.10
N PHE A 7 5.50 -4.71 12.99
CA PHE A 7 4.32 -5.59 13.03
C PHE A 7 4.48 -6.83 13.93
N PRO A 8 5.63 -7.53 13.95
CA PRO A 8 5.80 -8.64 14.87
C PRO A 8 5.71 -8.23 16.36
N GLU A 9 6.15 -7.00 16.70
CA GLU A 9 6.06 -6.48 18.06
C GLU A 9 4.61 -6.08 18.40
N ILE A 10 3.93 -5.40 17.48
CA ILE A 10 2.51 -5.02 17.65
C ILE A 10 1.64 -6.27 17.82
N LYS A 11 1.83 -7.28 16.97
CA LYS A 11 1.12 -8.55 17.05
C LYS A 11 1.33 -9.24 18.41
N ALA A 12 2.58 -9.27 18.87
CA ALA A 12 2.93 -9.87 20.17
C ALA A 12 2.35 -9.07 21.35
N ASN A 13 2.37 -7.73 21.32
CA ASN A 13 1.82 -6.88 22.36
C ASN A 13 0.30 -7.04 22.51
N LEU A 14 -0.38 -7.37 21.42
CA LEU A 14 -1.82 -7.58 21.37
C LEU A 14 -2.21 -9.04 21.61
N ASP A 15 -1.25 -9.96 21.76
CA ASP A 15 -1.46 -11.40 21.91
C ASP A 15 -2.38 -11.99 20.83
N LEU A 16 -2.15 -11.61 19.56
CA LEU A 16 -2.99 -11.99 18.44
C LEU A 16 -2.41 -13.16 17.65
N SER A 17 -3.31 -14.07 17.25
CA SER A 17 -3.01 -15.06 16.22
C SER A 17 -2.78 -14.43 14.84
N ASN A 18 -2.26 -15.18 13.87
CA ASN A 18 -2.06 -14.69 12.50
C ASN A 18 -3.37 -14.27 11.84
N GLY A 19 -4.43 -15.07 12.03
CA GLY A 19 -5.76 -14.79 11.49
C GLY A 19 -6.38 -13.50 12.05
N GLU A 20 -6.30 -13.32 13.37
CA GLU A 20 -6.80 -12.12 14.03
C GLU A 20 -5.99 -10.88 13.63
N PHE A 21 -4.66 -10.95 13.71
CA PHE A 21 -3.81 -9.81 13.38
C PHE A 21 -4.01 -9.32 11.94
N GLY A 22 -3.99 -10.24 10.96
CA GLY A 22 -4.20 -9.88 9.58
C GLY A 22 -5.61 -9.34 9.30
N THR A 23 -6.64 -9.90 9.95
CA THR A 23 -8.02 -9.40 9.86
C THR A 23 -8.13 -8.00 10.44
N TYR A 24 -7.65 -7.79 11.66
CA TYR A 24 -7.75 -6.49 12.34
C TYR A 24 -6.92 -5.42 11.64
N LEU A 25 -5.76 -5.78 11.12
CA LEU A 25 -4.95 -4.89 10.28
C LEU A 25 -5.71 -4.49 9.00
N SER A 26 -6.39 -5.45 8.37
CA SER A 26 -7.16 -5.22 7.13
C SER A 26 -8.37 -4.32 7.35
N LEU A 27 -8.95 -4.27 8.56
CA LEU A 27 -10.08 -3.39 8.90
C LEU A 27 -9.74 -1.90 8.78
N GLY A 28 -8.47 -1.53 8.74
CA GLY A 28 -8.04 -0.18 8.36
C GLY A 28 -8.59 0.27 7.00
N SER A 29 -8.82 -0.67 6.07
CA SER A 29 -9.46 -0.40 4.77
C SER A 29 -10.90 0.10 4.90
N VAL A 30 -11.64 -0.29 5.94
CA VAL A 30 -13.01 0.23 6.20
C VAL A 30 -12.95 1.74 6.47
N GLY A 31 -12.03 2.16 7.32
CA GLY A 31 -11.79 3.58 7.57
C GLY A 31 -11.36 4.32 6.30
N ALA A 32 -10.50 3.69 5.49
CA ALA A 32 -10.07 4.25 4.21
C ALA A 32 -11.25 4.48 3.26
N VAL A 33 -12.16 3.51 3.11
CA VAL A 33 -13.38 3.64 2.27
C VAL A 33 -14.28 4.78 2.78
N ILE A 34 -14.53 4.85 4.08
CA ILE A 34 -15.33 5.93 4.68
C ILE A 34 -14.73 7.31 4.33
N ALA A 35 -13.41 7.44 4.46
CA ALA A 35 -12.72 8.67 4.11
C ALA A 35 -12.75 8.96 2.60
N MET A 36 -12.58 7.96 1.74
CA MET A 36 -12.67 8.12 0.29
C MET A 36 -14.03 8.68 -0.13
N LEU A 37 -15.10 8.26 0.52
CA LEU A 37 -16.46 8.71 0.24
C LEU A 37 -16.78 10.09 0.83
N SER A 38 -16.12 10.52 1.89
CA SER A 38 -16.46 11.74 2.64
C SER A 38 -15.46 12.89 2.51
N SER A 39 -14.18 12.58 2.29
CA SER A 39 -13.10 13.60 2.36
C SER A 39 -13.19 14.67 1.28
N GLY A 40 -13.73 14.36 0.09
CA GLY A 40 -13.97 15.36 -0.95
C GLY A 40 -14.89 16.49 -0.44
N HIS A 41 -15.97 16.13 0.23
CA HIS A 41 -16.89 17.10 0.85
C HIS A 41 -16.18 17.95 1.93
N PHE A 42 -15.35 17.33 2.78
CA PHE A 42 -14.61 18.08 3.79
C PHE A 42 -13.54 18.99 3.17
N VAL A 43 -12.85 18.56 2.11
CA VAL A 43 -11.90 19.40 1.37
C VAL A 43 -12.60 20.61 0.78
N HIS A 44 -13.78 20.42 0.15
CA HIS A 44 -14.58 21.51 -0.39
C HIS A 44 -15.05 22.48 0.70
N LYS A 45 -15.61 21.97 1.81
CA LYS A 45 -16.20 22.79 2.87
C LYS A 45 -15.19 23.48 3.78
N LEU A 46 -14.11 22.80 4.15
CA LEU A 46 -13.13 23.26 5.16
C LEU A 46 -11.83 23.78 4.54
N GLY A 47 -11.61 23.48 3.25
CA GLY A 47 -10.36 23.70 2.53
C GLY A 47 -9.33 22.62 2.77
N ALA A 48 -8.52 22.32 1.76
CA ALA A 48 -7.52 21.25 1.79
C ALA A 48 -6.51 21.41 2.92
N LYS A 49 -6.10 22.62 3.27
CA LYS A 49 -5.14 22.89 4.35
C LYS A 49 -5.60 22.37 5.71
N LYS A 50 -6.85 22.63 6.10
CA LYS A 50 -7.40 22.16 7.38
C LYS A 50 -7.51 20.64 7.38
N VAL A 51 -7.99 20.05 6.28
CA VAL A 51 -8.10 18.59 6.13
C VAL A 51 -6.72 17.94 6.24
N LEU A 52 -5.69 18.48 5.57
CA LEU A 52 -4.30 17.99 5.68
C LEU A 52 -3.78 18.02 7.11
N ILE A 53 -4.01 19.11 7.86
CA ILE A 53 -3.54 19.22 9.26
C ILE A 53 -4.25 18.20 10.15
N VAL A 54 -5.58 18.10 10.06
CA VAL A 54 -6.36 17.17 10.89
C VAL A 54 -6.01 15.72 10.55
N ALA A 55 -5.92 15.40 9.26
CA ALA A 55 -5.56 14.06 8.81
C ALA A 55 -4.13 13.68 9.22
N ALA A 56 -3.15 14.60 9.11
CA ALA A 56 -1.78 14.36 9.55
C ALA A 56 -1.69 14.13 11.06
N LEU A 57 -2.38 14.98 11.85
CA LEU A 57 -2.44 14.82 13.30
C LEU A 57 -3.04 13.48 13.69
N SER A 58 -4.20 13.15 13.12
CA SER A 58 -4.92 11.91 13.41
C SER A 58 -4.11 10.67 13.00
N MET A 59 -3.45 10.71 11.83
CA MET A 59 -2.57 9.63 11.36
C MET A 59 -1.37 9.43 12.30
N CYS A 60 -0.65 10.49 12.65
CA CYS A 60 0.52 10.41 13.53
C CYS A 60 0.12 9.96 14.94
N LEU A 61 -0.99 10.49 15.46
CA LEU A 61 -1.50 10.11 16.78
C LEU A 61 -1.98 8.66 16.82
N SER A 62 -2.69 8.20 15.79
CA SER A 62 -3.14 6.81 15.69
C SER A 62 -1.98 5.83 15.74
N ILE A 63 -0.91 6.06 14.97
CA ILE A 63 0.27 5.19 14.96
C ILE A 63 0.99 5.26 16.30
N ALA A 64 1.11 6.44 16.92
CA ALA A 64 1.69 6.61 18.25
C ALA A 64 0.90 5.82 19.31
N VAL A 65 -0.43 5.89 19.28
CA VAL A 65 -1.30 5.12 20.19
C VAL A 65 -1.15 3.62 19.96
N ILE A 66 -1.13 3.14 18.70
CA ILE A 66 -0.97 1.73 18.35
C ILE A 66 0.29 1.13 18.99
N ALA A 67 1.38 1.91 19.10
CA ALA A 67 2.64 1.44 19.69
C ALA A 67 2.54 1.08 21.19
N HIS A 68 1.46 1.49 21.86
CA HIS A 68 1.22 1.23 23.29
C HIS A 68 0.06 0.27 23.55
N LEU A 69 -0.68 -0.16 22.52
CA LEU A 69 -1.89 -0.95 22.71
C LEU A 69 -1.57 -2.39 23.14
N GLN A 70 -2.42 -2.85 24.07
CA GLN A 70 -2.53 -4.24 24.54
C GLN A 70 -3.98 -4.77 24.37
N SER A 71 -4.86 -3.99 23.74
CA SER A 71 -6.28 -4.31 23.58
C SER A 71 -6.64 -4.40 22.12
N ALA A 72 -7.04 -5.57 21.65
CA ALA A 72 -7.44 -5.82 20.27
C ALA A 72 -8.66 -4.95 19.82
N PRO A 73 -9.73 -4.77 20.58
CA PRO A 73 -10.84 -3.90 20.18
C PRO A 73 -10.41 -2.44 19.98
N ILE A 74 -9.54 -1.93 20.85
CA ILE A 74 -9.03 -0.56 20.72
C ILE A 74 -8.12 -0.46 19.47
N PHE A 75 -7.29 -1.49 19.21
CA PHE A 75 -6.47 -1.55 18.01
C PHE A 75 -7.30 -1.46 16.74
N ILE A 76 -8.43 -2.20 16.65
CA ILE A 76 -9.33 -2.15 15.48
C ILE A 76 -9.81 -0.73 15.23
N ILE A 77 -10.34 -0.06 16.27
CA ILE A 77 -10.86 1.30 16.14
C ILE A 77 -9.76 2.28 15.71
N VAL A 78 -8.61 2.25 16.38
CA VAL A 78 -7.50 3.14 16.09
C VAL A 78 -6.92 2.89 14.70
N ASN A 79 -6.85 1.62 14.26
CA ASN A 79 -6.41 1.26 12.92
C ASN A 79 -7.40 1.72 11.83
N MET A 80 -8.71 1.66 12.09
CA MET A 80 -9.72 2.24 11.18
C MET A 80 -9.56 3.77 11.07
N ILE A 81 -9.33 4.46 12.19
CA ILE A 81 -9.04 5.90 12.22
C ILE A 81 -7.76 6.19 11.43
N ASN A 82 -6.72 5.38 11.60
CA ASN A 82 -5.47 5.51 10.85
C ASN A 82 -5.70 5.37 9.33
N GLY A 83 -6.44 4.34 8.91
CA GLY A 83 -6.80 4.13 7.50
C GLY A 83 -7.60 5.29 6.92
N ALA A 84 -8.59 5.81 7.66
CA ALA A 84 -9.35 6.99 7.28
C ALA A 84 -8.45 8.23 7.14
N SER A 85 -7.54 8.42 8.09
CA SER A 85 -6.63 9.57 8.10
C SER A 85 -5.66 9.56 6.92
N ILE A 86 -5.08 8.39 6.59
CA ILE A 86 -4.20 8.21 5.42
C ILE A 86 -4.95 8.55 4.13
N SER A 87 -6.17 8.04 3.98
CA SER A 87 -6.98 8.31 2.77
C SER A 87 -7.41 9.77 2.66
N ALA A 88 -7.84 10.39 3.75
CA ALA A 88 -8.19 11.81 3.79
C ALA A 88 -6.98 12.70 3.46
N PHE A 89 -5.81 12.37 4.01
CA PHE A 89 -4.56 13.08 3.71
C PHE A 89 -4.20 12.98 2.23
N ASN A 90 -4.26 11.77 1.65
CA ASN A 90 -3.97 11.55 0.23
C ASN A 90 -4.92 12.30 -0.69
N ILE A 91 -6.23 12.32 -0.39
CA ILE A 91 -7.22 13.05 -1.19
C ILE A 91 -6.93 14.55 -1.16
N ALA A 92 -6.73 15.12 0.02
CA ALA A 92 -6.43 16.54 0.16
C ALA A 92 -5.08 16.93 -0.47
N LEU A 93 -4.07 16.06 -0.37
CA LEU A 93 -2.76 16.25 -0.99
C LEU A 93 -2.84 16.17 -2.53
N ASN A 94 -3.59 15.22 -3.07
CA ASN A 94 -3.78 15.08 -4.51
C ASN A 94 -4.55 16.29 -5.09
N ALA A 95 -5.56 16.81 -4.39
CA ALA A 95 -6.23 18.04 -4.79
C ALA A 95 -5.25 19.21 -4.92
N GLN A 96 -4.33 19.38 -3.95
CA GLN A 96 -3.27 20.38 -4.02
C GLN A 96 -2.30 20.14 -5.18
N ALA A 97 -1.93 18.88 -5.43
CA ALA A 97 -1.03 18.51 -6.50
C ALA A 97 -1.64 18.81 -7.89
N PHE A 98 -2.93 18.57 -8.09
CA PHE A 98 -3.64 18.94 -9.32
C PHE A 98 -3.61 20.45 -9.56
N HIS A 99 -3.97 21.27 -8.56
CA HIS A 99 -3.88 22.72 -8.68
C HIS A 99 -2.48 23.23 -9.00
N ALA A 100 -1.47 22.64 -8.34
CA ALA A 100 -0.08 23.00 -8.62
C ALA A 100 0.35 22.61 -10.04
N GLN A 101 -0.10 21.44 -10.52
CA GLN A 101 0.16 20.95 -11.88
C GLN A 101 -0.47 21.86 -12.94
N ASP A 102 -1.72 22.27 -12.77
CA ASP A 102 -2.44 23.16 -13.70
C ASP A 102 -1.75 24.53 -13.82
N ARG A 103 -1.20 25.05 -12.71
CA ARG A 103 -0.46 26.31 -12.71
C ARG A 103 0.94 26.20 -13.32
N ALA A 104 1.65 25.12 -13.05
CA ALA A 104 3.04 24.96 -13.48
C ALA A 104 3.17 24.39 -14.89
N GLY A 105 2.13 23.76 -15.44
CA GLY A 105 2.19 23.03 -16.71
C GLY A 105 3.11 21.78 -16.66
N GLU A 106 3.44 21.30 -15.46
CA GLU A 106 4.34 20.15 -15.23
C GLU A 106 3.60 19.00 -14.55
N LEU A 107 4.04 17.76 -14.80
CA LEU A 107 3.48 16.56 -14.19
C LEU A 107 3.92 16.39 -12.71
N ILE A 108 3.30 17.15 -11.81
CA ILE A 108 3.64 17.17 -10.38
C ILE A 108 3.20 15.90 -9.67
N LEU A 109 2.03 15.35 -10.03
CA LEU A 109 1.46 14.16 -9.39
C LEU A 109 2.37 12.93 -9.49
N SER A 110 2.98 12.71 -10.67
CA SER A 110 3.92 11.60 -10.87
C SER A 110 5.15 11.73 -9.98
N ARG A 111 5.71 12.95 -9.86
CA ARG A 111 6.85 13.25 -8.98
C ARG A 111 6.50 13.05 -7.51
N GLN A 112 5.30 13.44 -7.08
CA GLN A 112 4.78 13.23 -5.73
C GLN A 112 4.76 11.75 -5.35
N HIS A 113 4.25 10.87 -6.23
CA HIS A 113 4.26 9.43 -5.99
C HIS A 113 5.67 8.84 -5.92
N GLY A 114 6.60 9.37 -6.70
CA GLY A 114 8.02 9.02 -6.60
C GLY A 114 8.62 9.37 -5.23
N TYR A 115 8.41 10.58 -4.76
CA TYR A 115 8.86 11.01 -3.42
C TYR A 115 8.21 10.21 -2.29
N TRP A 116 6.91 9.88 -2.43
CA TRP A 116 6.23 9.02 -1.47
C TRP A 116 6.90 7.64 -1.35
N THR A 117 7.22 7.01 -2.48
CA THR A 117 7.90 5.70 -2.49
C THR A 117 9.30 5.79 -1.88
N MET A 118 10.06 6.84 -2.21
CA MET A 118 11.39 7.08 -1.62
C MET A 118 11.29 7.26 -0.10
N GLY A 119 10.33 8.05 0.38
CA GLY A 119 10.07 8.23 1.81
C GLY A 119 9.68 6.93 2.51
N ALA A 120 8.87 6.09 1.87
CA ALA A 120 8.49 4.78 2.40
C ALA A 120 9.70 3.86 2.59
N VAL A 121 10.59 3.78 1.60
CA VAL A 121 11.83 2.97 1.70
C VAL A 121 12.78 3.55 2.74
N ALA A 122 13.02 4.85 2.72
CA ALA A 122 13.90 5.50 3.69
C ALA A 122 13.44 5.28 5.15
N THR A 123 12.13 5.44 5.40
CA THR A 123 11.57 5.20 6.74
C THR A 123 11.58 3.73 7.12
N ALA A 124 11.47 2.80 6.17
CA ALA A 124 11.58 1.36 6.43
C ALA A 124 13.01 0.97 6.82
N ILE A 125 14.02 1.49 6.11
CA ILE A 125 15.44 1.29 6.44
C ILE A 125 15.74 1.83 7.83
N PHE A 126 15.33 3.08 8.09
CA PHE A 126 15.50 3.71 9.40
C PHE A 126 14.83 2.90 10.52
N SER A 127 13.59 2.49 10.31
CA SER A 127 12.85 1.69 11.28
C SER A 127 13.50 0.31 11.50
N GLY A 128 13.93 -0.35 10.43
CA GLY A 128 14.63 -1.62 10.52
C GLY A 128 15.90 -1.54 11.36
N PHE A 129 16.67 -0.46 11.19
CA PHE A 129 17.85 -0.20 12.02
C PHE A 129 17.48 0.05 13.50
N MET A 130 16.42 0.85 13.75
CA MET A 130 15.99 1.20 15.10
C MET A 130 15.40 0.02 15.89
N VAL A 131 14.95 -1.06 15.23
CA VAL A 131 14.37 -2.25 15.90
C VAL A 131 15.32 -2.82 16.96
N GLU A 132 16.63 -2.77 16.74
CA GLU A 132 17.63 -3.36 17.66
C GLU A 132 17.94 -2.46 18.86
N PHE A 133 17.81 -1.17 18.71
CA PHE A 133 18.33 -0.21 19.69
C PHE A 133 17.25 0.45 20.53
N VAL A 134 16.03 0.56 19.99
CA VAL A 134 14.97 1.37 20.60
C VAL A 134 13.66 0.61 20.63
N GLY A 135 13.01 0.56 21.78
CA GLY A 135 11.67 -0.02 21.93
C GLY A 135 10.64 0.69 21.02
N ILE A 136 9.60 -0.06 20.63
CA ILE A 136 8.58 0.39 19.68
C ILE A 136 7.93 1.71 20.08
N ALA A 137 7.57 1.88 21.36
CA ALA A 137 6.88 3.06 21.86
C ALA A 137 7.71 4.35 21.68
N LEU A 138 8.98 4.33 22.11
CA LEU A 138 9.86 5.49 21.98
C LEU A 138 10.14 5.81 20.51
N HIS A 139 10.47 4.78 19.71
CA HIS A 139 10.74 4.94 18.28
C HIS A 139 9.55 5.58 17.54
N ILE A 140 8.36 4.99 17.68
CA ILE A 140 7.18 5.43 16.94
C ILE A 140 6.69 6.82 17.44
N ASN A 141 6.71 7.08 18.74
CA ASN A 141 6.29 8.37 19.29
C ASN A 141 7.19 9.52 18.81
N VAL A 142 8.50 9.35 18.90
CA VAL A 142 9.45 10.39 18.47
C VAL A 142 9.33 10.63 16.98
N LEU A 143 9.24 9.55 16.18
CA LEU A 143 9.10 9.69 14.74
C LEU A 143 7.77 10.33 14.34
N SER A 144 6.66 9.92 14.96
CA SER A 144 5.33 10.49 14.70
C SER A 144 5.29 11.98 15.03
N ALA A 145 5.86 12.39 16.17
CA ALA A 145 5.96 13.78 16.54
C ALA A 145 6.82 14.58 15.54
N ALA A 146 8.00 14.07 15.18
CA ALA A 146 8.88 14.72 14.21
C ALA A 146 8.22 14.88 12.83
N VAL A 147 7.59 13.80 12.32
CA VAL A 147 6.88 13.83 11.04
C VAL A 147 5.72 14.81 11.07
N PHE A 148 4.93 14.82 12.15
CA PHE A 148 3.82 15.78 12.29
C PHE A 148 4.32 17.23 12.27
N LEU A 149 5.39 17.54 13.02
CA LEU A 149 5.97 18.90 13.05
C LEU A 149 6.51 19.31 11.66
N ILE A 150 7.16 18.40 10.94
CA ILE A 150 7.64 18.65 9.57
C ILE A 150 6.47 18.92 8.64
N ILE A 151 5.43 18.09 8.67
CA ILE A 151 4.21 18.27 7.86
C ILE A 151 3.57 19.63 8.19
N LEU A 152 3.41 19.96 9.47
CA LEU A 152 2.84 21.22 9.91
C LEU A 152 3.64 22.44 9.41
N PHE A 153 4.98 22.34 9.45
CA PHE A 153 5.86 23.38 8.93
C PHE A 153 5.70 23.57 7.41
N ILE A 154 5.60 22.48 6.67
CA ILE A 154 5.39 22.50 5.21
C ILE A 154 4.02 23.07 4.88
N ILE A 155 2.97 22.61 5.55
CA ILE A 155 1.58 23.07 5.30
C ILE A 155 1.42 24.57 5.59
N LYS A 156 2.13 25.11 6.60
CA LYS A 156 2.12 26.56 6.88
C LYS A 156 2.62 27.39 5.70
N LYS A 157 3.53 26.85 4.89
CA LYS A 157 4.09 27.52 3.70
C LYS A 157 3.22 27.40 2.45
N LEU A 158 2.17 26.58 2.47
CA LEU A 158 1.22 26.48 1.34
C LEU A 158 0.46 27.81 1.21
N GLU A 159 0.39 28.32 0.00
CA GLU A 159 -0.34 29.53 -0.33
C GLU A 159 -1.85 29.35 -0.10
N PRO A 160 -2.57 30.35 0.43
CA PRO A 160 -4.02 30.27 0.65
C PRO A 160 -4.82 29.99 -0.63
N GLU A 161 -4.36 30.50 -1.75
CA GLU A 161 -5.01 30.36 -3.07
C GLU A 161 -4.94 28.94 -3.63
N MET A 162 -3.96 28.12 -3.19
CA MET A 162 -3.92 26.70 -3.51
C MET A 162 -4.99 25.88 -2.79
N ILE A 163 -5.86 26.52 -2.01
CA ILE A 163 -6.73 25.91 -1.03
C ILE A 163 -8.21 25.99 -1.44
N LYS A 164 -8.58 26.91 -2.31
CA LYS A 164 -9.93 26.96 -2.87
C LYS A 164 -10.04 25.95 -4.03
N ALA A 165 -10.95 24.99 -3.88
CA ALA A 165 -11.50 24.30 -5.03
C ALA A 165 -12.05 25.40 -5.98
N SER A 166 -11.75 25.32 -7.27
CA SER A 166 -12.32 26.25 -8.23
C SER A 166 -13.84 26.21 -8.11
N GLU A 167 -14.47 27.38 -8.04
CA GLU A 167 -15.93 27.51 -8.00
C GLU A 167 -16.62 26.91 -9.25
N GLU A 168 -15.86 26.50 -10.26
CA GLU A 168 -16.33 25.85 -11.50
C GLU A 168 -16.58 24.34 -11.36
N ASP A 169 -16.16 23.69 -10.27
CA ASP A 169 -16.48 22.29 -9.97
C ASP A 169 -17.73 22.14 -9.08
N ASP A 170 -18.62 23.13 -9.10
CA ASP A 170 -19.98 23.05 -8.56
C ASP A 170 -20.91 22.17 -9.45
N SER A 171 -20.37 21.11 -10.04
CA SER A 171 -21.21 19.99 -10.39
C SER A 171 -21.65 19.37 -9.07
N ASP A 172 -22.93 19.44 -8.80
CA ASP A 172 -23.69 18.78 -7.73
C ASP A 172 -23.41 17.26 -7.68
N PHE A 173 -22.12 16.87 -7.52
CA PHE A 173 -21.71 15.49 -7.36
C PHE A 173 -22.05 15.08 -5.94
N GLY A 174 -23.35 14.83 -5.74
CA GLY A 174 -23.89 14.39 -4.48
C GLY A 174 -23.37 12.99 -4.14
N PHE A 175 -23.32 12.67 -2.86
CA PHE A 175 -22.99 11.34 -2.36
C PHE A 175 -23.79 10.20 -3.07
N LYS A 176 -25.00 10.53 -3.56
CA LYS A 176 -25.85 9.62 -4.35
C LYS A 176 -25.25 9.33 -5.74
N ASP A 177 -24.58 10.29 -6.36
CA ASP A 177 -24.04 10.12 -7.72
C ASP A 177 -22.83 9.19 -7.76
N LEU A 178 -22.10 9.08 -6.64
CA LEU A 178 -21.07 8.05 -6.42
C LEU A 178 -21.65 6.63 -6.58
N PHE A 179 -22.89 6.41 -6.19
CA PHE A 179 -23.54 5.09 -6.25
C PHE A 179 -24.40 4.90 -7.51
N THR A 180 -25.00 5.93 -8.04
CA THR A 180 -25.89 5.86 -9.22
C THR A 180 -25.14 5.82 -10.55
N SER A 181 -23.97 6.44 -10.62
CA SER A 181 -23.08 6.46 -11.79
C SER A 181 -21.87 5.51 -11.66
N PHE A 182 -21.92 4.54 -10.74
CA PHE A 182 -20.84 3.61 -10.50
C PHE A 182 -20.67 2.65 -11.68
N ARG A 183 -19.74 2.98 -12.56
CA ARG A 183 -19.40 2.14 -13.73
C ARG A 183 -18.03 1.52 -13.53
N ILE A 184 -18.02 0.22 -13.27
CA ILE A 184 -16.80 -0.54 -13.00
C ILE A 184 -16.40 -1.31 -14.26
N ASP A 185 -15.15 -1.17 -14.68
CA ASP A 185 -14.52 -2.18 -15.53
C ASP A 185 -14.04 -3.34 -14.63
N TYR A 186 -14.86 -4.39 -14.55
CA TYR A 186 -14.58 -5.56 -13.70
C TYR A 186 -13.25 -6.24 -14.04
N LEU A 187 -12.88 -6.26 -15.34
CA LEU A 187 -11.64 -6.90 -15.77
C LEU A 187 -10.41 -6.09 -15.31
N VAL A 188 -10.47 -4.77 -15.44
CA VAL A 188 -9.38 -3.89 -14.97
C VAL A 188 -9.27 -3.92 -13.45
N SER A 189 -10.41 -3.92 -12.73
CA SER A 189 -10.44 -4.01 -11.26
C SER A 189 -9.90 -5.35 -10.77
N ALA A 190 -10.26 -6.45 -11.43
CA ALA A 190 -9.72 -7.77 -11.12
C ALA A 190 -8.21 -7.86 -11.40
N ALA A 191 -7.75 -7.29 -12.52
CA ALA A 191 -6.33 -7.24 -12.84
C ALA A 191 -5.55 -6.39 -11.82
N LEU A 192 -6.11 -5.26 -11.40
CA LEU A 192 -5.50 -4.40 -10.39
C LEU A 192 -5.37 -5.11 -9.05
N ILE A 193 -6.45 -5.67 -8.50
CA ILE A 193 -6.40 -6.37 -7.21
C ILE A 193 -5.41 -7.54 -7.23
N CYS A 194 -5.42 -8.35 -8.31
CA CYS A 194 -4.48 -9.44 -8.46
C CYS A 194 -3.03 -8.96 -8.55
N GLY A 195 -2.80 -7.82 -9.21
CA GLY A 195 -1.46 -7.25 -9.39
C GLY A 195 -0.85 -6.63 -8.13
N ILE A 196 -1.67 -6.05 -7.24
CA ILE A 196 -1.19 -5.37 -6.04
C ILE A 196 -1.08 -6.27 -4.80
N MET A 197 -1.65 -7.50 -4.84
CA MET A 197 -1.68 -8.35 -3.64
C MET A 197 -0.31 -8.81 -3.16
N VAL A 198 0.67 -9.00 -4.05
CA VAL A 198 2.05 -9.31 -3.62
C VAL A 198 2.64 -8.14 -2.84
N GLU A 199 2.43 -6.89 -3.28
CA GLU A 199 2.89 -5.69 -2.58
C GLU A 199 2.28 -5.60 -1.17
N PHE A 200 0.95 -5.72 -1.06
CA PHE A 200 0.26 -5.64 0.21
C PHE A 200 0.58 -6.80 1.13
N SER A 201 0.65 -8.02 0.60
CA SER A 201 1.01 -9.20 1.41
C SER A 201 2.44 -9.11 1.92
N THR A 202 3.36 -8.57 1.11
CA THR A 202 4.74 -8.31 1.56
C THR A 202 4.76 -7.28 2.68
N ALA A 203 4.00 -6.20 2.57
CA ALA A 203 3.93 -5.18 3.61
C ALA A 203 3.41 -5.75 4.94
N ASP A 204 2.42 -6.62 4.89
CA ASP A 204 1.82 -7.19 6.10
C ASP A 204 2.64 -8.34 6.70
N TRP A 205 3.25 -9.20 5.87
CA TRP A 205 3.72 -10.51 6.31
C TRP A 205 5.23 -10.74 6.20
N SER A 206 5.96 -9.97 5.38
CA SER A 206 7.37 -10.28 5.13
C SER A 206 8.24 -10.24 6.38
N THR A 207 8.01 -9.25 7.25
CA THR A 207 8.75 -9.10 8.51
C THR A 207 8.32 -10.16 9.54
N ILE A 208 7.02 -10.50 9.58
CA ILE A 208 6.49 -11.56 10.45
C ILE A 208 7.06 -12.91 9.99
N TYR A 209 7.02 -13.19 8.68
CA TYR A 209 7.58 -14.40 8.09
C TYR A 209 9.08 -14.59 8.41
N ALA A 210 9.87 -13.54 8.22
CA ALA A 210 11.29 -13.57 8.52
C ALA A 210 11.57 -13.83 10.00
N LYS A 211 10.77 -13.23 10.90
CA LYS A 211 10.94 -13.40 12.35
C LYS A 211 10.39 -14.73 12.86
N GLU A 212 9.15 -15.08 12.50
CA GLU A 212 8.42 -16.20 13.08
C GLU A 212 8.72 -17.53 12.36
N THR A 213 8.89 -17.52 11.03
CA THR A 213 9.17 -18.75 10.25
C THR A 213 10.66 -19.01 10.11
N ILE A 214 11.45 -17.99 9.69
CA ILE A 214 12.89 -18.19 9.46
C ILE A 214 13.67 -18.07 10.77
N GLY A 215 13.17 -17.35 11.76
CA GLY A 215 13.80 -17.16 13.06
C GLY A 215 14.95 -16.16 13.06
N VAL A 216 15.00 -15.24 12.08
CA VAL A 216 15.95 -14.12 12.09
C VAL A 216 15.46 -13.00 13.01
N ARG A 217 16.40 -12.27 13.61
CA ARG A 217 16.10 -11.24 14.61
C ARG A 217 16.58 -9.87 14.17
N GLY A 218 16.11 -8.86 14.86
CA GLY A 218 16.52 -7.48 14.69
C GLY A 218 16.26 -6.96 13.29
N SER A 219 17.20 -6.19 12.77
CA SER A 219 17.15 -5.56 11.46
C SER A 219 17.04 -6.55 10.30
N LEU A 220 17.57 -7.77 10.45
CA LEU A 220 17.46 -8.80 9.41
C LEU A 220 16.01 -9.15 9.09
N ALA A 221 15.10 -9.14 10.07
CA ALA A 221 13.70 -9.44 9.83
C ALA A 221 13.01 -8.40 8.90
N THR A 222 13.55 -7.20 8.76
CA THR A 222 12.98 -6.13 7.94
C THR A 222 13.53 -6.10 6.51
N ILE A 223 14.65 -6.80 6.24
CA ILE A 223 15.30 -6.77 4.92
C ILE A 223 14.38 -7.27 3.79
N PRO A 224 13.59 -8.35 3.94
CA PRO A 224 12.67 -8.79 2.88
C PRO A 224 11.71 -7.67 2.44
N TYR A 225 11.14 -6.92 3.38
CA TYR A 225 10.30 -5.76 3.11
C TYR A 225 11.05 -4.68 2.33
N ILE A 226 12.23 -4.28 2.80
CA ILE A 226 13.07 -3.24 2.17
C ILE A 226 13.44 -3.64 0.73
N LEU A 227 13.89 -4.89 0.53
CA LEU A 227 14.28 -5.38 -0.79
C LEU A 227 13.12 -5.44 -1.76
N THR A 228 11.93 -5.83 -1.32
CA THR A 228 10.73 -5.83 -2.17
C THR A 228 10.46 -4.44 -2.74
N PHE A 229 10.38 -3.43 -1.87
CA PHE A 229 10.08 -2.06 -2.31
C PHE A 229 11.23 -1.45 -3.11
N THR A 230 12.47 -1.80 -2.81
CA THR A 230 13.64 -1.42 -3.63
C THR A 230 13.55 -2.06 -5.02
N ALA A 231 13.21 -3.34 -5.11
CA ALA A 231 13.01 -4.03 -6.37
C ALA A 231 11.85 -3.43 -7.18
N MET A 232 10.77 -3.00 -6.52
CA MET A 232 9.67 -2.27 -7.16
C MET A 232 10.13 -0.94 -7.75
N ILE A 233 10.96 -0.18 -7.04
CA ILE A 233 11.53 1.07 -7.56
C ILE A 233 12.36 0.78 -8.81
N VAL A 234 13.23 -0.22 -8.75
CA VAL A 234 14.06 -0.62 -9.91
C VAL A 234 13.19 -1.06 -11.08
N GLY A 235 12.13 -1.84 -10.84
CA GLY A 235 11.17 -2.26 -11.86
C GLY A 235 10.47 -1.08 -12.52
N ARG A 236 9.97 -0.12 -11.73
CA ARG A 236 9.30 1.10 -12.23
C ARG A 236 10.25 1.98 -13.04
N LEU A 237 11.44 2.22 -12.53
CA LEU A 237 12.44 3.04 -13.22
C LEU A 237 13.02 2.35 -14.47
N GLY A 238 13.10 1.02 -14.48
CA GLY A 238 13.59 0.24 -15.61
C GLY A 238 12.57 0.10 -16.75
N GLN A 239 11.28 0.26 -16.47
CA GLN A 239 10.21 0.03 -17.44
C GLN A 239 10.38 0.85 -18.73
N HIS A 240 10.74 2.14 -18.63
CA HIS A 240 10.92 3.00 -19.81
C HIS A 240 12.02 2.53 -20.77
N ARG A 241 13.00 1.76 -20.28
CA ARG A 241 14.07 1.17 -21.12
C ARG A 241 13.61 -0.10 -21.82
N ILE A 242 12.62 -0.80 -21.27
CA ILE A 242 12.10 -2.10 -21.78
C ILE A 242 10.95 -1.85 -22.76
N THR A 243 10.09 -0.87 -22.50
CA THR A 243 8.89 -0.58 -23.29
C THR A 243 9.16 -0.33 -24.79
N PRO A 244 10.27 0.29 -25.24
CA PRO A 244 10.56 0.42 -26.66
C PRO A 244 10.77 -0.92 -27.41
N TYR A 245 11.17 -1.97 -26.69
CA TYR A 245 11.49 -3.28 -27.27
C TYR A 245 10.42 -4.34 -27.05
N VAL A 246 9.66 -4.24 -25.94
CA VAL A 246 8.66 -5.21 -25.52
C VAL A 246 7.36 -4.49 -25.20
N SER A 247 6.27 -4.82 -25.88
CA SER A 247 4.96 -4.23 -25.61
C SER A 247 4.54 -4.43 -24.13
N LEU A 248 3.80 -3.48 -23.60
CA LEU A 248 3.35 -3.49 -22.21
C LEU A 248 2.50 -4.73 -21.89
N GLU A 249 1.65 -5.16 -22.84
CA GLU A 249 0.89 -6.41 -22.71
C GLU A 249 1.80 -7.63 -22.50
N LYS A 250 2.90 -7.74 -23.27
CA LYS A 250 3.86 -8.85 -23.12
C LYS A 250 4.64 -8.75 -21.81
N GLN A 251 5.06 -7.53 -21.40
CA GLN A 251 5.72 -7.31 -20.11
C GLN A 251 4.84 -7.79 -18.96
N ILE A 252 3.55 -7.43 -18.98
CA ILE A 252 2.59 -7.85 -17.96
C ILE A 252 2.40 -9.36 -18.02
N LYS A 253 2.15 -9.93 -19.21
CA LYS A 253 1.87 -11.36 -19.37
C LYS A 253 3.01 -12.24 -18.86
N PHE A 254 4.21 -12.01 -19.35
CA PHE A 254 5.37 -12.82 -18.96
C PHE A 254 5.91 -12.45 -17.57
N GLY A 255 5.94 -11.15 -17.25
CA GLY A 255 6.41 -10.66 -15.96
C GLY A 255 5.57 -11.19 -14.80
N SER A 256 4.24 -11.19 -14.93
CA SER A 256 3.38 -11.70 -13.87
C SER A 256 3.51 -13.22 -13.66
N VAL A 257 3.74 -13.99 -14.72
CA VAL A 257 4.00 -15.44 -14.58
C VAL A 257 5.36 -15.67 -13.92
N ILE A 258 6.42 -15.04 -14.43
CA ILE A 258 7.77 -15.20 -13.87
C ILE A 258 7.81 -14.72 -12.42
N GLY A 259 7.19 -13.56 -12.15
CA GLY A 259 7.09 -12.98 -10.81
C GLY A 259 6.34 -13.87 -9.84
N GLY A 260 5.17 -14.37 -10.24
CA GLY A 260 4.33 -15.21 -9.38
C GLY A 260 4.93 -16.60 -9.14
N VAL A 261 5.45 -17.27 -10.18
CA VAL A 261 6.12 -18.57 -10.05
C VAL A 261 7.39 -18.43 -9.21
N GLY A 262 8.20 -17.42 -9.49
CA GLY A 262 9.43 -17.16 -8.71
C GLY A 262 9.10 -16.84 -7.24
N PHE A 263 8.12 -15.97 -6.98
CA PHE A 263 7.68 -15.66 -5.63
C PHE A 263 7.24 -16.91 -4.88
N ILE A 264 6.31 -17.70 -5.43
CA ILE A 264 5.83 -18.94 -4.81
C ILE A 264 6.99 -19.91 -4.62
N GLY A 265 7.77 -20.17 -5.67
CA GLY A 265 8.85 -21.17 -5.65
C GLY A 265 9.90 -20.87 -4.57
N PHE A 266 10.38 -19.62 -4.49
CA PHE A 266 11.36 -19.24 -3.49
C PHE A 266 10.80 -19.18 -2.06
N ILE A 267 9.55 -18.77 -1.86
CA ILE A 267 8.92 -18.77 -0.53
C ILE A 267 8.66 -20.20 -0.05
N CYS A 268 8.20 -21.10 -0.92
CA CYS A 268 8.06 -22.52 -0.59
C CYS A 268 9.43 -23.17 -0.31
N ALA A 269 10.43 -22.91 -1.15
CA ALA A 269 11.78 -23.39 -0.92
C ALA A 269 12.35 -22.89 0.42
N SER A 270 12.11 -21.62 0.73
CA SER A 270 12.51 -21.04 2.02
C SER A 270 11.90 -21.82 3.20
N SER A 271 10.60 -22.08 3.16
CA SER A 271 9.91 -22.83 4.21
C SER A 271 10.42 -24.28 4.37
N LEU A 272 10.76 -24.95 3.25
CA LEU A 272 11.30 -26.30 3.29
C LEU A 272 12.74 -26.36 3.78
N LEU A 273 13.53 -25.31 3.57
CA LEU A 273 14.93 -25.25 3.91
C LEU A 273 15.19 -24.81 5.36
N VAL A 274 14.20 -24.26 6.06
CA VAL A 274 14.40 -23.64 7.39
C VAL A 274 15.00 -24.62 8.41
N ASP A 275 14.60 -25.88 8.38
CA ASP A 275 15.08 -26.90 9.30
C ASP A 275 16.47 -27.44 8.91
N HIS A 276 16.89 -27.25 7.64
CA HIS A 276 18.17 -27.70 7.13
C HIS A 276 19.25 -26.61 7.16
N SER A 277 18.90 -25.42 6.74
CA SER A 277 19.79 -24.26 6.68
C SER A 277 19.03 -22.95 6.76
N LYS A 278 19.05 -22.30 7.91
CA LYS A 278 18.44 -20.98 8.12
C LYS A 278 18.98 -19.92 7.14
N THR A 279 20.27 -19.99 6.82
CA THR A 279 20.89 -19.07 5.87
C THR A 279 20.33 -19.25 4.45
N ALA A 280 20.24 -20.51 3.98
CA ALA A 280 19.66 -20.79 2.67
C ALA A 280 18.17 -20.40 2.61
N ALA A 281 17.40 -20.73 3.65
CA ALA A 281 16.01 -20.33 3.80
C ALA A 281 15.85 -18.81 3.74
N TYR A 282 16.69 -18.09 4.44
CA TYR A 282 16.65 -16.61 4.44
C TYR A 282 17.01 -16.03 3.07
N ILE A 283 18.03 -16.55 2.39
CA ILE A 283 18.38 -16.13 1.02
C ILE A 283 17.21 -16.37 0.07
N CYS A 284 16.57 -17.53 0.13
CA CYS A 284 15.36 -17.81 -0.65
C CYS A 284 14.23 -16.79 -0.34
N THR A 285 14.03 -16.45 0.94
CA THR A 285 13.08 -15.43 1.34
C THR A 285 13.38 -14.09 0.65
N LEU A 286 14.62 -13.63 0.70
CA LEU A 286 15.04 -12.37 0.09
C LEU A 286 14.81 -12.36 -1.43
N ILE A 287 15.17 -13.44 -2.10
CA ILE A 287 14.98 -13.59 -3.56
C ILE A 287 13.49 -13.62 -3.91
N GLY A 288 12.70 -14.43 -3.21
CA GLY A 288 11.25 -14.56 -3.47
C GLY A 288 10.52 -13.23 -3.37
N PHE A 289 10.70 -12.53 -2.27
CA PHE A 289 10.08 -11.22 -2.07
C PHE A 289 10.58 -10.16 -3.08
N SER A 290 11.87 -10.18 -3.43
CA SER A 290 12.44 -9.27 -4.44
C SER A 290 11.87 -9.52 -5.83
N ILE A 291 11.75 -10.77 -6.26
CA ILE A 291 11.15 -11.16 -7.54
C ILE A 291 9.67 -10.73 -7.57
N GLY A 292 8.90 -11.02 -6.53
CA GLY A 292 7.52 -10.61 -6.42
C GLY A 292 7.37 -9.10 -6.55
N GLY A 293 8.18 -8.32 -5.84
CA GLY A 293 8.18 -6.86 -5.90
C GLY A 293 8.56 -6.32 -7.29
N PHE A 294 9.63 -6.84 -7.90
CA PHE A 294 10.09 -6.38 -9.20
C PHE A 294 9.03 -6.54 -10.30
N PHE A 295 8.42 -7.73 -10.39
CA PHE A 295 7.46 -8.03 -11.43
C PHE A 295 6.05 -7.48 -11.17
N SER A 296 5.68 -7.14 -9.93
CA SER A 296 4.42 -6.44 -9.63
C SER A 296 4.53 -4.91 -9.82
N ALA A 297 5.72 -4.36 -9.91
CA ALA A 297 6.03 -2.94 -9.84
C ALA A 297 5.21 -2.05 -10.78
N VAL A 298 5.00 -2.51 -12.01
CA VAL A 298 4.37 -1.74 -13.10
C VAL A 298 2.86 -1.95 -13.20
N LEU A 299 2.31 -2.92 -12.48
CA LEU A 299 0.92 -3.36 -12.66
C LEU A 299 -0.09 -2.29 -12.21
N SER A 300 0.09 -1.75 -11.00
CA SER A 300 -0.81 -0.75 -10.44
C SER A 300 -0.93 0.50 -11.32
N PRO A 301 0.15 1.21 -11.69
CA PRO A 301 0.04 2.39 -12.54
C PRO A 301 -0.54 2.06 -13.93
N THR A 302 -0.20 0.90 -14.49
CA THR A 302 -0.71 0.46 -15.80
C THR A 302 -2.22 0.24 -15.76
N PHE A 303 -2.75 -0.42 -14.73
CA PHE A 303 -4.19 -0.68 -14.65
C PHE A 303 -5.00 0.56 -14.32
N PHE A 304 -4.48 1.50 -13.56
CA PHE A 304 -5.13 2.82 -13.42
C PHE A 304 -5.18 3.58 -14.75
N THR A 305 -4.11 3.54 -15.54
CA THR A 305 -4.09 4.15 -16.88
C THR A 305 -5.06 3.46 -17.82
N ALA A 306 -5.13 2.12 -17.78
CA ALA A 306 -6.08 1.34 -18.57
C ALA A 306 -7.54 1.68 -18.23
N ALA A 307 -7.87 1.80 -16.94
CA ALA A 307 -9.19 2.19 -16.50
C ALA A 307 -9.59 3.57 -17.05
N ASN A 308 -8.69 4.54 -16.96
CA ASN A 308 -8.94 5.88 -17.47
C ASN A 308 -9.17 5.90 -18.99
N LYS A 309 -8.34 5.18 -19.76
CA LYS A 309 -8.52 5.10 -21.21
C LYS A 309 -9.83 4.42 -21.66
N ARG A 310 -10.32 3.48 -20.86
CA ARG A 310 -11.52 2.67 -21.18
C ARG A 310 -12.82 3.31 -20.66
N SER A 311 -12.72 4.40 -19.91
CA SER A 311 -13.87 5.10 -19.33
C SER A 311 -14.10 6.45 -20.01
N ALA A 312 -15.37 6.80 -20.22
CA ALA A 312 -15.75 8.13 -20.65
C ALA A 312 -15.94 9.12 -19.47
N GLN A 313 -15.76 8.64 -18.23
CA GLN A 313 -15.88 9.45 -17.02
C GLN A 313 -14.59 10.25 -16.76
N PRO A 314 -14.66 11.36 -16.00
CA PRO A 314 -13.48 12.08 -15.55
C PRO A 314 -12.51 11.17 -14.78
N SER A 315 -11.20 11.32 -15.00
CA SER A 315 -10.17 10.48 -14.40
C SER A 315 -10.27 10.38 -12.87
N ALA A 316 -10.61 11.47 -12.19
CA ALA A 316 -10.78 11.49 -10.74
C ALA A 316 -11.91 10.55 -10.26
N VAL A 317 -13.00 10.48 -11.01
CA VAL A 317 -14.14 9.59 -10.72
C VAL A 317 -13.74 8.12 -10.90
N VAL A 318 -13.08 7.81 -12.04
CA VAL A 318 -12.59 6.44 -12.33
C VAL A 318 -11.63 5.94 -11.26
N VAL A 319 -10.63 6.75 -10.91
CA VAL A 319 -9.64 6.42 -9.87
C VAL A 319 -10.31 6.26 -8.51
N GLY A 320 -11.26 7.13 -8.17
CA GLY A 320 -12.02 7.06 -6.92
C GLY A 320 -12.86 5.78 -6.81
N GLN A 321 -13.62 5.45 -7.86
CA GLN A 321 -14.45 4.23 -7.92
C GLN A 321 -13.58 2.96 -7.82
N MET A 322 -12.49 2.91 -8.58
CA MET A 322 -11.53 1.79 -8.48
C MET A 322 -10.90 1.70 -7.10
N GLY A 323 -10.57 2.84 -6.49
CA GLY A 323 -10.01 2.89 -5.14
C GLY A 323 -10.93 2.25 -4.10
N VAL A 324 -12.22 2.59 -4.13
CA VAL A 324 -13.23 2.03 -3.20
C VAL A 324 -13.35 0.51 -3.38
N ILE A 325 -13.50 0.03 -4.64
CA ILE A 325 -13.64 -1.40 -4.90
C ILE A 325 -12.40 -2.16 -4.48
N ASN A 326 -11.23 -1.65 -4.88
CA ASN A 326 -9.98 -2.32 -4.53
C ASN A 326 -9.73 -2.32 -3.02
N ALA A 327 -10.16 -1.30 -2.27
CA ALA A 327 -10.09 -1.31 -0.82
C ALA A 327 -10.97 -2.42 -0.20
N ILE A 328 -12.18 -2.61 -0.72
CA ILE A 328 -13.09 -3.68 -0.27
C ILE A 328 -12.53 -5.07 -0.62
N LEU A 329 -12.09 -5.26 -1.86
CA LEU A 329 -11.49 -6.52 -2.31
C LEU A 329 -10.19 -6.82 -1.55
N THR A 330 -9.38 -5.81 -1.28
CA THR A 330 -8.16 -5.92 -0.47
C THR A 330 -8.48 -6.42 0.94
N LEU A 331 -9.50 -5.87 1.60
CA LEU A 331 -9.94 -6.33 2.91
C LEU A 331 -10.28 -7.83 2.89
N ILE A 332 -11.05 -8.27 1.90
CA ILE A 332 -11.47 -9.66 1.76
C ILE A 332 -10.25 -10.57 1.54
N VAL A 333 -9.42 -10.25 0.56
CA VAL A 333 -8.26 -11.10 0.19
C VAL A 333 -7.23 -11.15 1.31
N LYS A 334 -6.93 -10.03 1.96
CA LYS A 334 -6.00 -10.01 3.10
C LYS A 334 -6.51 -10.83 4.28
N THR A 335 -7.83 -10.79 4.54
CA THR A 335 -8.46 -11.65 5.56
C THR A 335 -8.34 -13.12 5.18
N ILE A 336 -8.57 -13.51 3.93
CA ILE A 336 -8.38 -14.88 3.45
C ILE A 336 -6.92 -15.32 3.64
N ILE A 337 -5.95 -14.50 3.28
CA ILE A 337 -4.51 -14.80 3.46
C ILE A 337 -4.21 -15.02 4.95
N ALA A 338 -4.71 -14.14 5.84
CA ALA A 338 -4.49 -14.22 7.27
C ALA A 338 -5.04 -15.53 7.88
N TRP A 339 -6.26 -15.92 7.55
CA TRP A 339 -6.86 -17.15 8.03
C TRP A 339 -6.26 -18.39 7.37
N THR A 340 -5.77 -18.29 6.11
CA THR A 340 -4.99 -19.38 5.52
C THR A 340 -3.69 -19.60 6.29
N ALA A 341 -2.97 -18.52 6.67
CA ALA A 341 -1.78 -18.64 7.51
C ALA A 341 -2.10 -19.27 8.88
N GLN A 342 -3.25 -18.90 9.47
CA GLN A 342 -3.68 -19.43 10.77
C GLN A 342 -4.02 -20.93 10.69
N PHE A 343 -4.90 -21.32 9.76
CA PHE A 343 -5.38 -22.71 9.68
C PHE A 343 -4.34 -23.69 9.16
N SER A 344 -3.47 -23.24 8.23
CA SER A 344 -2.37 -24.08 7.74
C SER A 344 -1.18 -24.15 8.70
N GLY A 345 -1.11 -23.26 9.68
CA GLY A 345 0.07 -23.06 10.53
C GLY A 345 1.29 -22.52 9.76
N SER A 346 1.13 -22.05 8.54
CA SER A 346 2.23 -21.65 7.66
C SER A 346 1.95 -20.36 6.88
N ILE A 347 2.74 -19.34 7.16
CA ILE A 347 2.69 -18.10 6.38
C ILE A 347 3.14 -18.36 4.92
N ALA A 348 4.07 -19.30 4.70
CA ALA A 348 4.51 -19.66 3.34
C ALA A 348 3.35 -20.17 2.48
N ILE A 349 2.48 -21.02 3.03
CA ILE A 349 1.28 -21.51 2.34
C ILE A 349 0.33 -20.36 2.02
N ALA A 350 0.12 -19.45 2.96
CA ALA A 350 -0.71 -18.28 2.73
C ALA A 350 -0.16 -17.37 1.61
N MET A 351 1.16 -17.26 1.46
CA MET A 351 1.81 -16.49 0.40
C MET A 351 1.64 -17.09 -1.00
N ILE A 352 1.18 -18.34 -1.11
CA ILE A 352 0.81 -18.92 -2.43
C ILE A 352 -0.35 -18.13 -3.05
N ILE A 353 -1.28 -17.63 -2.24
CA ILE A 353 -2.46 -16.87 -2.72
C ILE A 353 -2.04 -15.62 -3.52
N PRO A 354 -1.29 -14.66 -2.97
CA PRO A 354 -0.87 -13.49 -3.74
C PRO A 354 0.02 -13.86 -4.94
N GLY A 355 0.82 -14.92 -4.86
CA GLY A 355 1.60 -15.43 -5.98
C GLY A 355 0.73 -15.96 -7.12
N LEU A 356 -0.31 -16.74 -6.82
CA LEU A 356 -1.29 -17.22 -7.81
C LEU A 356 -2.12 -16.06 -8.40
N MET A 357 -2.49 -15.08 -7.58
CA MET A 357 -3.13 -13.87 -8.06
C MET A 357 -2.23 -13.12 -9.04
N LEU A 358 -0.93 -12.98 -8.75
CA LEU A 358 0.01 -12.37 -9.68
C LEU A 358 0.09 -13.17 -11.00
N ILE A 359 0.15 -14.49 -10.97
CA ILE A 359 0.12 -15.33 -12.18
C ILE A 359 -1.17 -15.10 -12.98
N SER A 360 -2.32 -14.97 -12.31
CA SER A 360 -3.62 -14.76 -12.96
C SER A 360 -3.70 -13.46 -13.77
N VAL A 361 -2.88 -12.46 -13.45
CA VAL A 361 -2.78 -11.21 -14.22
C VAL A 361 -2.38 -11.47 -15.67
N ALA A 362 -1.63 -12.55 -15.96
CA ALA A 362 -1.26 -12.90 -17.33
C ALA A 362 -2.46 -13.13 -18.24
N PHE A 363 -3.55 -13.68 -17.72
CA PHE A 363 -4.80 -13.90 -18.47
C PHE A 363 -5.57 -12.61 -18.74
N MET A 364 -5.29 -11.56 -17.95
CA MET A 364 -5.91 -10.24 -18.06
C MET A 364 -4.99 -9.20 -18.74
N SER A 365 -3.81 -9.60 -19.21
CA SER A 365 -2.79 -8.71 -19.81
C SER A 365 -3.30 -7.90 -21.01
N ARG A 366 -4.30 -8.43 -21.73
CA ARG A 366 -4.95 -7.76 -22.88
C ARG A 366 -5.56 -6.39 -22.52
N VAL A 367 -5.84 -6.13 -21.24
CA VAL A 367 -6.30 -4.83 -20.77
C VAL A 367 -5.29 -3.72 -21.09
N ALA A 368 -4.01 -4.05 -21.20
CA ALA A 368 -2.92 -3.13 -21.50
C ALA A 368 -2.50 -3.11 -22.98
N LYS A 369 -3.27 -3.75 -23.89
CA LYS A 369 -2.88 -3.89 -25.31
C LYS A 369 -2.78 -2.54 -26.03
N ASP A 370 -3.66 -1.58 -25.67
CA ASP A 370 -3.77 -0.30 -26.37
C ASP A 370 -3.15 0.86 -25.55
N LEU A 371 -2.32 0.55 -24.56
CA LEU A 371 -1.55 1.51 -23.77
C LEU A 371 -0.15 1.71 -24.36
#